data_fb6c5c1012906a5a19023685385a2ed9
#
_entry.id   fb6c5c1012906a5a19023685385a2ed9
#
_cell.length_a   1.000
_cell.length_b   1.000
_cell.length_c   1.000
_cell.angle_alpha   90.00
_cell.angle_beta   90.00
_cell.angle_gamma   90.00
#
_symmetry.space_group_name_H-M   'P 1'
#
loop_
_entity.id
_entity.type
_entity.pdbx_description
1 polymer ?
#
loop_
_entity_poly.entity_id
_entity_poly.type
_entity_poly.pdbx_seq_one_letter_code
_entity_poly.pdbx_strand_id
1 'polypeptide(L)'
;MKIEQYKGDLNVIKLIQELTVDKYDNIFRAIIVHGSVATNDVIPYSDFDGLLIIKDEFVDSDELRRFKKESMKSILNFDPLQHHGWFQITESQLSDYPESYLPKAVLKNSKILYPFSEEIEIKIDIKHKPNYKYGLFNMINQLENKVLNKWKPKNMFQLKSFLSQIMLVPCLYYSAKNDEGIFKRESFDAVKDVFKQEEWLVIEIASQIRNEWNPQLNSLQRLALYQPNRLFRKAVVKFMPISIPKKHLDLLDDNFYESLVLLIQKIKKEI
;
A
#
# COMPACT_ATOMS: atom_id res chain seq x y z
N MET A 1 -3.30 8.95 19.74
CA MET A 1 -2.25 9.51 18.86
C MET A 1 -2.74 10.80 18.27
N LYS A 2 -1.83 11.77 18.10
CA LYS A 2 -2.13 13.07 17.45
C LYS A 2 -1.84 12.97 15.96
N ILE A 3 -2.76 13.46 15.14
CA ILE A 3 -2.65 13.46 13.69
C ILE A 3 -2.89 14.87 13.20
N GLU A 4 -1.89 15.45 12.54
CA GLU A 4 -1.94 16.79 11.97
C GLU A 4 -2.68 16.80 10.63
N GLN A 5 -3.18 17.96 10.25
CA GLN A 5 -3.82 18.17 8.96
C GLN A 5 -2.82 18.00 7.80
N TYR A 6 -3.29 17.43 6.71
CA TYR A 6 -2.55 17.42 5.45
C TYR A 6 -2.42 18.84 4.88
N LYS A 7 -1.17 19.24 4.59
CA LYS A 7 -0.83 20.60 4.09
C LYS A 7 -0.25 20.56 2.67
N GLY A 8 -0.25 19.40 2.01
CA GLY A 8 0.21 19.28 0.62
C GLY A 8 -0.83 19.77 -0.40
N ASP A 9 -0.46 19.75 -1.67
CA ASP A 9 -1.26 20.30 -2.78
C ASP A 9 -1.72 19.25 -3.79
N LEU A 10 -1.57 17.96 -3.48
CA LEU A 10 -1.98 16.89 -4.38
C LEU A 10 -3.45 16.97 -4.77
N ASN A 11 -3.73 17.00 -6.06
CA ASN A 11 -5.08 17.15 -6.59
C ASN A 11 -6.04 16.04 -6.13
N VAL A 12 -5.55 14.81 -5.98
CA VAL A 12 -6.36 13.69 -5.47
C VAL A 12 -6.90 13.98 -4.06
N ILE A 13 -6.09 14.61 -3.20
CA ILE A 13 -6.49 14.99 -1.84
C ILE A 13 -7.58 16.07 -1.89
N LYS A 14 -7.34 17.16 -2.65
CA LYS A 14 -8.31 18.27 -2.80
C LYS A 14 -9.67 17.76 -3.24
N LEU A 15 -9.71 16.90 -4.27
CA LEU A 15 -10.96 16.34 -4.78
C LEU A 15 -11.67 15.44 -3.76
N ILE A 16 -10.92 14.69 -2.93
CA ILE A 16 -11.51 13.86 -1.86
C ILE A 16 -12.06 14.76 -0.75
N GLN A 17 -11.34 15.81 -0.38
CA GLN A 17 -11.79 16.77 0.64
C GLN A 17 -13.06 17.50 0.19
N GLU A 18 -13.09 18.05 -1.03
CA GLU A 18 -14.27 18.70 -1.61
C GLU A 18 -15.47 17.74 -1.64
N LEU A 19 -15.29 16.53 -2.18
CA LEU A 19 -16.33 15.50 -2.21
C LEU A 19 -16.88 15.20 -0.82
N THR A 20 -16.01 15.13 0.19
CA THR A 20 -16.40 14.82 1.57
C THR A 20 -17.28 15.94 2.14
N VAL A 21 -16.84 17.18 2.04
CA VAL A 21 -17.57 18.35 2.58
C VAL A 21 -18.91 18.57 1.88
N ASP A 22 -18.92 18.44 0.56
CA ASP A 22 -20.11 18.73 -0.21
C ASP A 22 -21.24 17.72 0.00
N LYS A 23 -20.92 16.46 0.34
CA LYS A 23 -21.94 15.39 0.26
C LYS A 23 -21.89 14.34 1.38
N TYR A 24 -20.77 14.21 2.10
CA TYR A 24 -20.51 13.02 2.93
C TYR A 24 -19.88 13.35 4.30
N ASP A 25 -19.94 14.57 4.76
CA ASP A 25 -19.34 15.02 6.01
C ASP A 25 -19.93 14.34 7.25
N ASN A 26 -21.20 13.94 7.15
CA ASN A 26 -21.94 13.30 8.24
C ASN A 26 -21.54 11.85 8.52
N ILE A 27 -20.94 11.13 7.55
CA ILE A 27 -20.71 9.67 7.68
C ILE A 27 -19.35 9.31 8.32
N PHE A 28 -18.43 10.26 8.41
CA PHE A 28 -17.09 9.99 8.91
C PHE A 28 -16.82 10.60 10.27
N ARG A 29 -16.16 9.84 11.14
CA ARG A 29 -15.44 10.38 12.29
C ARG A 29 -14.15 11.07 11.83
N ALA A 30 -13.43 10.41 10.92
CA ALA A 30 -12.23 10.96 10.29
C ALA A 30 -11.93 10.29 8.96
N ILE A 31 -11.26 11.02 8.06
CA ILE A 31 -10.60 10.49 6.88
C ILE A 31 -9.12 10.82 7.02
N ILE A 32 -8.29 9.79 6.92
CA ILE A 32 -6.85 9.86 7.14
C ILE A 32 -6.14 9.36 5.89
N VAL A 33 -5.07 10.05 5.50
CA VAL A 33 -4.11 9.55 4.50
C VAL A 33 -2.84 9.11 5.21
N HIS A 34 -2.25 8.01 4.73
CA HIS A 34 -0.98 7.49 5.25
C HIS A 34 -0.03 7.13 4.10
N GLY A 35 1.11 6.48 4.40
CA GLY A 35 2.09 6.13 3.38
C GLY A 35 2.78 7.33 2.74
N SER A 36 3.22 7.18 1.49
CA SER A 36 4.02 8.19 0.77
C SER A 36 3.29 9.52 0.54
N VAL A 37 1.97 9.50 0.39
CA VAL A 37 1.15 10.71 0.24
C VAL A 37 1.19 11.55 1.52
N ALA A 38 1.07 10.92 2.69
CA ALA A 38 1.09 11.61 3.97
C ALA A 38 2.47 12.18 4.32
N THR A 39 3.54 11.50 3.92
CA THR A 39 4.93 11.92 4.17
C THR A 39 5.51 12.81 3.08
N ASN A 40 4.73 13.12 2.05
CA ASN A 40 5.15 13.87 0.86
C ASN A 40 6.34 13.25 0.09
N ASP A 41 6.46 11.92 0.16
CA ASP A 41 7.50 11.11 -0.51
C ASP A 41 6.93 10.38 -1.74
N VAL A 42 6.04 11.04 -2.47
CA VAL A 42 5.39 10.44 -3.64
C VAL A 42 6.41 10.19 -4.75
N ILE A 43 6.45 8.96 -5.22
CA ILE A 43 7.21 8.54 -6.40
C ILE A 43 6.23 8.02 -7.48
N PRO A 44 6.66 7.85 -8.74
CA PRO A 44 5.76 7.37 -9.81
C PRO A 44 5.02 6.06 -9.53
N TYR A 45 5.58 5.23 -8.65
CA TYR A 45 4.98 3.96 -8.21
C TYR A 45 3.93 4.11 -7.12
N SER A 46 3.86 5.25 -6.43
CA SER A 46 3.06 5.41 -5.21
C SER A 46 1.59 5.09 -5.41
N ASP A 47 1.05 4.32 -4.48
CA ASP A 47 -0.40 4.11 -4.32
C ASP A 47 -1.00 5.24 -3.48
N PHE A 48 -2.33 5.39 -3.57
CA PHE A 48 -3.08 6.19 -2.62
C PHE A 48 -3.50 5.29 -1.44
N ASP A 49 -3.00 5.59 -0.26
CA ASP A 49 -3.29 4.85 0.95
C ASP A 49 -4.13 5.70 1.91
N GLY A 50 -5.39 5.36 2.07
CA GLY A 50 -6.32 6.10 2.93
C GLY A 50 -7.11 5.19 3.86
N LEU A 51 -7.39 5.71 5.06
CA LEU A 51 -8.21 5.08 6.09
C LEU A 51 -9.46 5.91 6.35
N LEU A 52 -10.62 5.28 6.26
CA LEU A 52 -11.90 5.81 6.69
C LEU A 52 -12.19 5.33 8.11
N ILE A 53 -12.40 6.26 9.05
CA ILE A 53 -13.01 5.99 10.35
C ILE A 53 -14.46 6.39 10.22
N ILE A 54 -15.34 5.40 10.17
CA ILE A 54 -16.74 5.53 9.84
C ILE A 54 -17.54 5.55 11.14
N LYS A 55 -18.53 6.42 11.25
CA LYS A 55 -19.50 6.34 12.35
C LYS A 55 -20.30 5.04 12.24
N ASP A 56 -20.56 4.39 13.37
CA ASP A 56 -21.09 3.04 13.39
C ASP A 56 -22.42 2.88 12.65
N GLU A 57 -23.29 3.89 12.67
CA GLU A 57 -24.59 3.90 11.99
C GLU A 57 -24.50 3.93 10.44
N PHE A 58 -23.33 4.24 9.87
CA PHE A 58 -23.11 4.28 8.42
C PHE A 58 -22.39 3.07 7.85
N VAL A 59 -22.10 2.08 8.68
CA VAL A 59 -21.55 0.80 8.20
C VAL A 59 -22.54 0.19 7.20
N ASP A 60 -22.03 -0.20 6.04
CA ASP A 60 -22.81 -0.75 4.92
C ASP A 60 -23.90 0.18 4.33
N SER A 61 -23.89 1.48 4.65
CA SER A 61 -24.82 2.45 4.08
C SER A 61 -24.61 2.67 2.58
N ASP A 62 -25.66 3.15 1.90
CA ASP A 62 -25.58 3.53 0.49
C ASP A 62 -24.70 4.76 0.29
N GLU A 63 -24.67 5.67 1.25
CA GLU A 63 -23.82 6.84 1.29
C GLU A 63 -22.34 6.44 1.26
N LEU A 64 -21.93 5.52 2.12
CA LEU A 64 -20.56 5.01 2.16
C LEU A 64 -20.18 4.32 0.84
N ARG A 65 -21.09 3.53 0.25
CA ARG A 65 -20.86 2.90 -1.05
C ARG A 65 -20.67 3.92 -2.16
N ARG A 66 -21.49 4.99 -2.16
CA ARG A 66 -21.38 6.10 -3.13
C ARG A 66 -20.09 6.87 -2.95
N PHE A 67 -19.72 7.27 -1.73
CA PHE A 67 -18.46 7.92 -1.44
C PHE A 67 -17.27 7.13 -1.98
N LYS A 68 -17.19 5.82 -1.66
CA LYS A 68 -16.10 4.95 -2.13
C LYS A 68 -16.03 4.91 -3.66
N LYS A 69 -17.17 4.88 -4.35
CA LYS A 69 -17.20 4.86 -5.80
C LYS A 69 -16.80 6.21 -6.41
N GLU A 70 -17.25 7.32 -5.83
CA GLU A 70 -16.95 8.67 -6.34
C GLU A 70 -15.50 9.04 -6.08
N SER A 71 -14.99 8.83 -4.86
CA SER A 71 -13.60 9.09 -4.48
C SER A 71 -12.61 8.22 -5.25
N MET A 72 -13.01 6.98 -5.62
CA MET A 72 -12.17 6.10 -6.41
C MET A 72 -11.81 6.67 -7.79
N LYS A 73 -12.62 7.56 -8.37
CA LYS A 73 -12.29 8.24 -9.64
C LYS A 73 -11.04 9.10 -9.48
N SER A 74 -10.96 9.88 -8.39
CA SER A 74 -9.79 10.72 -8.09
C SER A 74 -8.57 9.88 -7.80
N ILE A 75 -8.73 8.77 -7.06
CA ILE A 75 -7.66 7.83 -6.74
C ILE A 75 -7.11 7.18 -8.03
N LEU A 76 -7.97 6.73 -8.94
CA LEU A 76 -7.53 6.12 -10.20
C LEU A 76 -6.89 7.11 -11.17
N ASN A 77 -7.19 8.41 -11.06
CA ASN A 77 -6.47 9.45 -11.80
C ASN A 77 -5.05 9.68 -11.23
N PHE A 78 -4.86 9.47 -9.93
CA PHE A 78 -3.56 9.52 -9.28
C PHE A 78 -2.73 8.26 -9.60
N ASP A 79 -3.32 7.06 -9.44
CA ASP A 79 -2.70 5.78 -9.77
C ASP A 79 -3.68 4.84 -10.47
N PRO A 80 -3.61 4.70 -11.81
CA PRO A 80 -4.49 3.81 -12.56
C PRO A 80 -4.26 2.32 -12.25
N LEU A 81 -3.10 1.98 -11.66
CA LEU A 81 -2.77 0.63 -11.23
C LEU A 81 -2.97 0.41 -9.72
N GLN A 82 -3.72 1.29 -9.08
CA GLN A 82 -4.05 1.21 -7.66
C GLN A 82 -4.43 -0.21 -7.22
N HIS A 83 -3.75 -0.73 -6.20
CA HIS A 83 -3.96 -2.09 -5.69
C HIS A 83 -5.06 -2.17 -4.65
N HIS A 84 -5.15 -1.16 -3.80
CA HIS A 84 -6.03 -1.13 -2.65
C HIS A 84 -7.23 -0.22 -2.90
N GLY A 85 -8.32 -0.45 -2.21
CA GLY A 85 -9.34 0.55 -1.98
C GLY A 85 -9.02 1.30 -0.69
N TRP A 86 -10.03 1.97 -0.16
CA TRP A 86 -9.96 2.51 1.17
C TRP A 86 -9.80 1.41 2.22
N PHE A 87 -8.87 1.57 3.14
CA PHE A 87 -8.95 0.92 4.44
C PHE A 87 -10.13 1.51 5.20
N GLN A 88 -10.80 0.71 6.01
CA GLN A 88 -11.94 1.19 6.77
C GLN A 88 -12.04 0.50 8.11
N ILE A 89 -12.34 1.29 9.11
CA ILE A 89 -12.72 0.83 10.45
C ILE A 89 -13.91 1.66 10.92
N THR A 90 -14.62 1.15 11.93
CA THR A 90 -15.67 1.90 12.59
C THR A 90 -15.13 2.69 13.77
N GLU A 91 -15.90 3.66 14.25
CA GLU A 91 -15.53 4.42 15.45
C GLU A 91 -15.41 3.50 16.68
N SER A 92 -16.31 2.53 16.83
CA SER A 92 -16.27 1.54 17.92
C SER A 92 -15.02 0.65 17.86
N GLN A 93 -14.51 0.32 16.67
CA GLN A 93 -13.29 -0.47 16.51
C GLN A 93 -12.01 0.24 16.98
N LEU A 94 -12.05 1.53 17.26
CA LEU A 94 -10.90 2.22 17.86
C LEU A 94 -10.57 1.72 19.27
N SER A 95 -11.57 1.22 20.01
CA SER A 95 -11.41 0.62 21.35
C SER A 95 -10.95 -0.84 21.34
N ASP A 96 -10.92 -1.47 20.18
CA ASP A 96 -10.36 -2.79 19.89
C ASP A 96 -9.81 -2.79 18.46
N TYR A 97 -8.72 -2.05 18.29
CA TYR A 97 -8.19 -1.73 16.97
C TYR A 97 -7.67 -2.99 16.25
N PRO A 98 -8.08 -3.21 15.00
CA PRO A 98 -7.70 -4.41 14.25
C PRO A 98 -6.27 -4.32 13.71
N GLU A 99 -5.27 -4.45 14.59
CA GLU A 99 -3.84 -4.32 14.29
C GLU A 99 -3.35 -5.24 13.17
N SER A 100 -3.97 -6.42 13.00
CA SER A 100 -3.66 -7.33 11.90
C SER A 100 -4.18 -6.87 10.53
N TYR A 101 -5.18 -5.96 10.51
CA TYR A 101 -5.75 -5.42 9.27
C TYR A 101 -4.98 -4.22 8.76
N LEU A 102 -4.70 -3.25 9.65
CA LEU A 102 -3.88 -2.07 9.36
C LEU A 102 -3.01 -1.76 10.58
N PRO A 103 -1.72 -2.09 10.58
CA PRO A 103 -0.85 -1.87 11.73
C PRO A 103 -0.82 -0.40 12.17
N LYS A 104 -0.96 -0.13 13.47
CA LYS A 104 -0.89 1.22 14.04
C LYS A 104 0.41 1.95 13.65
N ALA A 105 1.51 1.21 13.49
CA ALA A 105 2.78 1.77 13.04
C ALA A 105 2.68 2.46 11.67
N VAL A 106 1.78 2.02 10.79
CA VAL A 106 1.53 2.66 9.49
C VAL A 106 0.93 4.05 9.65
N LEU A 107 0.20 4.28 10.75
CA LEU A 107 -0.46 5.57 11.03
C LEU A 107 0.47 6.60 11.70
N LYS A 108 1.72 6.23 12.06
CA LYS A 108 2.67 7.11 12.76
C LYS A 108 2.86 8.47 12.07
N ASN A 109 2.95 8.47 10.74
CA ASN A 109 3.19 9.67 9.93
C ASN A 109 1.96 10.06 9.10
N SER A 110 0.77 9.62 9.50
CA SER A 110 -0.46 9.92 8.77
C SER A 110 -0.89 11.38 8.94
N LYS A 111 -1.73 11.82 8.01
CA LYS A 111 -2.32 13.17 8.02
C LYS A 111 -3.83 13.07 7.89
N ILE A 112 -4.53 14.01 8.54
CA ILE A 112 -5.99 14.08 8.46
C ILE A 112 -6.44 14.83 7.21
N LEU A 113 -7.44 14.31 6.54
CA LEU A 113 -8.13 14.98 5.45
C LEU A 113 -9.48 15.55 5.89
N TYR A 114 -10.13 14.91 6.86
CA TYR A 114 -11.40 15.30 7.48
C TYR A 114 -11.43 14.82 8.93
N PRO A 115 -11.94 15.59 9.91
CA PRO A 115 -12.45 16.96 9.78
C PRO A 115 -11.34 17.98 9.47
N PHE A 116 -11.73 19.17 9.02
CA PHE A 116 -10.82 20.30 8.81
C PHE A 116 -10.45 20.93 10.16
N SER A 117 -9.42 20.41 10.77
CA SER A 117 -8.83 20.91 12.01
C SER A 117 -7.32 20.82 11.92
N GLU A 118 -6.58 21.69 12.60
CA GLU A 118 -5.12 21.66 12.58
C GLU A 118 -4.57 20.31 13.05
N GLU A 119 -5.21 19.70 14.04
CA GLU A 119 -4.85 18.43 14.66
C GLU A 119 -6.09 17.74 15.21
N ILE A 120 -6.10 16.41 15.19
CA ILE A 120 -7.06 15.60 15.96
C ILE A 120 -6.32 14.62 16.84
N GLU A 121 -6.95 14.26 17.96
CA GLU A 121 -6.50 13.16 18.80
C GLU A 121 -7.39 11.93 18.60
N ILE A 122 -6.77 10.80 18.24
CA ILE A 122 -7.44 9.51 18.13
C ILE A 122 -6.84 8.56 19.16
N LYS A 123 -7.69 8.04 20.06
CA LYS A 123 -7.31 6.97 20.97
C LYS A 123 -7.47 5.64 20.24
N ILE A 124 -6.40 4.86 20.22
CA ILE A 124 -6.35 3.54 19.60
C ILE A 124 -5.90 2.55 20.67
N ASP A 125 -6.76 1.62 21.03
CA ASP A 125 -6.47 0.54 21.96
C ASP A 125 -6.28 -0.77 21.19
N ILE A 126 -5.12 -1.41 21.36
CA ILE A 126 -4.79 -2.69 20.71
C ILE A 126 -4.91 -3.78 21.78
N LYS A 127 -5.98 -4.58 21.73
CA LYS A 127 -6.19 -5.71 22.64
C LYS A 127 -5.50 -6.98 22.15
N HIS A 128 -5.36 -7.12 20.83
CA HIS A 128 -4.80 -8.32 20.21
C HIS A 128 -3.61 -7.96 19.32
N LYS A 129 -2.41 -8.38 19.71
CA LYS A 129 -1.23 -8.28 18.88
C LYS A 129 -1.29 -9.27 17.73
N PRO A 130 -0.88 -8.88 16.51
CA PRO A 130 -0.72 -9.81 15.40
C PRO A 130 0.46 -10.76 15.65
N ASN A 131 0.40 -11.94 15.08
CA ASN A 131 1.54 -12.83 15.02
C ASN A 131 2.47 -12.39 13.88
N TYR A 132 3.43 -11.52 14.18
CA TYR A 132 4.37 -10.98 13.19
C TYR A 132 5.22 -12.05 12.52
N LYS A 133 5.65 -13.09 13.26
CA LYS A 133 6.41 -14.21 12.69
C LYS A 133 5.60 -14.96 11.65
N TYR A 134 4.32 -15.20 11.91
CA TYR A 134 3.43 -15.84 10.95
C TYR A 134 3.23 -14.98 9.68
N GLY A 135 3.09 -13.68 9.84
CA GLY A 135 2.99 -12.73 8.71
C GLY A 135 4.23 -12.78 7.82
N LEU A 136 5.42 -12.72 8.42
CA LEU A 136 6.69 -12.85 7.70
C LEU A 136 6.81 -14.22 7.01
N PHE A 137 6.55 -15.31 7.75
CA PHE A 137 6.63 -16.66 7.22
C PHE A 137 5.75 -16.86 5.98
N ASN A 138 4.52 -16.38 6.02
CA ASN A 138 3.61 -16.45 4.88
C ASN A 138 4.12 -15.66 3.67
N MET A 139 4.66 -14.47 3.88
CA MET A 139 5.23 -13.64 2.81
C MET A 139 6.44 -14.35 2.16
N ILE A 140 7.35 -14.86 2.97
CA ILE A 140 8.55 -15.56 2.50
C ILE A 140 8.18 -16.81 1.72
N ASN A 141 7.22 -17.61 2.19
CA ASN A 141 6.75 -18.79 1.45
C ASN A 141 6.10 -18.43 0.10
N GLN A 142 5.34 -17.31 0.02
CA GLN A 142 4.79 -16.85 -1.25
C GLN A 142 5.88 -16.45 -2.24
N LEU A 143 6.92 -15.74 -1.78
CA LEU A 143 8.07 -15.38 -2.62
C LEU A 143 8.88 -16.60 -3.04
N GLU A 144 9.16 -17.52 -2.11
CA GLU A 144 9.85 -18.78 -2.40
C GLU A 144 9.12 -19.62 -3.46
N ASN A 145 7.81 -19.78 -3.32
CA ASN A 145 7.01 -20.51 -4.31
C ASN A 145 7.11 -19.88 -5.71
N LYS A 146 7.19 -18.55 -5.82
CA LYS A 146 7.41 -17.86 -7.10
C LYS A 146 8.77 -18.24 -7.69
N VAL A 147 9.82 -18.21 -6.87
CA VAL A 147 11.18 -18.55 -7.32
C VAL A 147 11.28 -20.00 -7.75
N LEU A 148 10.80 -20.94 -6.92
CA LEU A 148 10.82 -22.39 -7.21
C LEU A 148 10.09 -22.72 -8.51
N ASN A 149 8.98 -22.02 -8.79
CA ASN A 149 8.21 -22.21 -10.02
C ASN A 149 8.73 -21.35 -11.19
N LYS A 150 9.90 -20.71 -11.06
CA LYS A 150 10.47 -19.82 -12.08
C LYS A 150 9.46 -18.78 -12.58
N TRP A 151 8.60 -18.32 -11.67
CA TRP A 151 7.56 -17.37 -12.02
C TRP A 151 8.16 -15.99 -12.31
N LYS A 152 7.72 -15.37 -13.41
CA LYS A 152 8.04 -14.00 -13.78
C LYS A 152 6.76 -13.20 -14.02
N PRO A 153 6.73 -11.92 -13.66
CA PRO A 153 5.56 -11.08 -13.92
C PRO A 153 5.33 -10.92 -15.42
N LYS A 154 4.09 -11.08 -15.87
CA LYS A 154 3.70 -11.02 -17.29
C LYS A 154 3.13 -9.66 -17.70
N ASN A 155 2.81 -8.80 -16.76
CA ASN A 155 2.24 -7.48 -16.98
C ASN A 155 2.51 -6.56 -15.78
N MET A 156 2.25 -5.26 -15.95
CA MET A 156 2.50 -4.23 -14.94
C MET A 156 1.74 -4.46 -13.63
N PHE A 157 0.54 -5.04 -13.63
CA PHE A 157 -0.18 -5.37 -12.40
C PHE A 157 0.53 -6.44 -11.59
N GLN A 158 0.99 -7.51 -12.26
CA GLN A 158 1.75 -8.57 -11.61
C GLN A 158 3.09 -8.05 -11.10
N LEU A 159 3.78 -7.21 -11.89
CA LEU A 159 5.03 -6.59 -11.48
C LEU A 159 4.80 -5.70 -10.25
N LYS A 160 3.76 -4.84 -10.26
CA LYS A 160 3.44 -3.99 -9.11
C LYS A 160 3.22 -4.80 -7.85
N SER A 161 2.40 -5.86 -7.92
CA SER A 161 2.15 -6.75 -6.78
C SER A 161 3.41 -7.44 -6.28
N PHE A 162 4.29 -7.89 -7.19
CA PHE A 162 5.53 -8.58 -6.84
C PHE A 162 6.52 -7.65 -6.14
N LEU A 163 6.73 -6.46 -6.68
CA LEU A 163 7.59 -5.45 -6.05
C LEU A 163 7.04 -5.02 -4.68
N SER A 164 5.72 -4.88 -4.53
CA SER A 164 5.11 -4.55 -3.24
C SER A 164 5.40 -5.63 -2.19
N GLN A 165 5.35 -6.92 -2.55
CA GLN A 165 5.68 -8.03 -1.65
C GLN A 165 7.16 -7.98 -1.21
N ILE A 166 8.08 -7.80 -2.16
CA ILE A 166 9.52 -7.70 -1.88
C ILE A 166 9.79 -6.51 -0.94
N MET A 167 9.21 -5.35 -1.23
CA MET A 167 9.40 -4.13 -0.45
C MET A 167 8.71 -4.13 0.91
N LEU A 168 7.89 -5.13 1.23
CA LEU A 168 7.35 -5.34 2.58
C LEU A 168 8.25 -6.23 3.44
N VAL A 169 9.18 -6.97 2.85
CA VAL A 169 10.05 -7.91 3.58
C VAL A 169 10.83 -7.23 4.72
N PRO A 170 11.49 -6.06 4.54
CA PRO A 170 12.21 -5.38 5.62
C PRO A 170 11.32 -5.07 6.82
N CYS A 171 10.10 -4.55 6.56
CA CYS A 171 9.14 -4.22 7.60
C CYS A 171 8.66 -5.47 8.37
N LEU A 172 8.30 -6.53 7.64
CA LEU A 172 7.86 -7.79 8.25
C LEU A 172 8.99 -8.47 9.02
N TYR A 173 10.23 -8.43 8.52
CA TYR A 173 11.39 -8.97 9.20
C TYR A 173 11.67 -8.25 10.52
N TYR A 174 11.71 -6.90 10.50
CA TYR A 174 11.85 -6.10 11.72
C TYR A 174 10.76 -6.46 12.73
N SER A 175 9.49 -6.46 12.28
CA SER A 175 8.37 -6.73 13.16
C SER A 175 8.41 -8.14 13.77
N ALA A 176 8.84 -9.15 13.00
CA ALA A 176 8.97 -10.51 13.50
C ALA A 176 10.11 -10.69 14.51
N LYS A 177 11.19 -9.90 14.38
CA LYS A 177 12.36 -9.94 15.30
C LYS A 177 12.10 -9.19 16.59
N ASN A 178 11.39 -8.06 16.53
CA ASN A 178 11.21 -7.15 17.67
C ASN A 178 9.82 -7.28 18.33
N ASP A 179 8.93 -8.10 17.79
CA ASP A 179 7.52 -8.25 18.22
C ASP A 179 6.78 -6.90 18.28
N GLU A 180 7.07 -6.00 17.34
CA GLU A 180 6.45 -4.68 17.21
C GLU A 180 6.35 -4.23 15.76
N GLY A 181 5.33 -3.39 15.45
CA GLY A 181 5.19 -2.80 14.12
C GLY A 181 6.18 -1.66 13.90
N ILE A 182 6.64 -1.50 12.65
CA ILE A 182 7.48 -0.37 12.23
C ILE A 182 6.88 0.29 10.98
N PHE A 183 7.08 1.62 10.84
CA PHE A 183 6.75 2.30 9.60
C PHE A 183 7.67 1.81 8.48
N LYS A 184 7.08 1.46 7.33
CA LYS A 184 7.78 0.77 6.23
C LYS A 184 9.09 1.46 5.82
N ARG A 185 9.11 2.79 5.69
CA ARG A 185 10.31 3.53 5.30
C ARG A 185 11.44 3.37 6.32
N GLU A 186 11.11 3.46 7.61
CA GLU A 186 12.08 3.33 8.71
C GLU A 186 12.69 1.91 8.76
N SER A 187 11.93 0.90 8.30
CA SER A 187 12.39 -0.49 8.34
C SER A 187 13.60 -0.76 7.45
N PHE A 188 13.78 -0.03 6.35
CA PHE A 188 14.93 -0.24 5.45
C PHE A 188 16.25 0.05 6.17
N ASP A 189 16.34 1.22 6.82
CA ASP A 189 17.54 1.59 7.56
C ASP A 189 17.74 0.70 8.79
N ALA A 190 16.63 0.31 9.45
CA ALA A 190 16.68 -0.50 10.66
C ALA A 190 17.20 -1.94 10.45
N VAL A 191 17.08 -2.49 9.23
CA VAL A 191 17.46 -3.88 8.98
C VAL A 191 18.54 -4.06 7.90
N LYS A 192 18.91 -3.02 7.15
CA LYS A 192 19.84 -3.15 6.01
C LYS A 192 21.16 -3.84 6.42
N ASP A 193 21.74 -3.46 7.55
CA ASP A 193 23.03 -3.96 8.01
C ASP A 193 22.99 -5.43 8.47
N VAL A 194 21.81 -6.03 8.60
CA VAL A 194 21.67 -7.46 8.91
C VAL A 194 21.93 -8.33 7.67
N PHE A 195 21.76 -7.74 6.48
CA PHE A 195 21.86 -8.43 5.21
C PHE A 195 23.18 -8.08 4.51
N LYS A 196 23.78 -9.07 3.84
CA LYS A 196 24.91 -8.82 2.95
C LYS A 196 24.43 -8.10 1.68
N GLN A 197 25.36 -7.49 0.95
CA GLN A 197 25.08 -6.76 -0.27
C GLN A 197 24.33 -7.61 -1.31
N GLU A 198 24.78 -8.88 -1.50
CA GLU A 198 24.14 -9.81 -2.42
C GLU A 198 22.73 -10.23 -2.00
N GLU A 199 22.43 -10.26 -0.70
CA GLU A 199 21.09 -10.54 -0.15
C GLU A 199 20.16 -9.32 -0.27
N TRP A 200 20.73 -8.11 -0.21
CA TRP A 200 19.99 -6.86 -0.24
C TRP A 200 19.75 -6.29 -1.66
N LEU A 201 20.53 -6.73 -2.64
CA LEU A 201 20.49 -6.24 -4.02
C LEU A 201 19.07 -6.27 -4.62
N VAL A 202 18.27 -7.30 -4.34
CA VAL A 202 16.88 -7.40 -4.80
C VAL A 202 16.00 -6.23 -4.30
N ILE A 203 16.25 -5.73 -3.09
CA ILE A 203 15.55 -4.56 -2.52
C ILE A 203 15.96 -3.28 -3.26
N GLU A 204 17.25 -3.13 -3.58
CA GLU A 204 17.78 -1.98 -4.32
C GLU A 204 17.23 -1.94 -5.75
N ILE A 205 17.23 -3.07 -6.46
CA ILE A 205 16.66 -3.18 -7.81
C ILE A 205 15.15 -2.92 -7.78
N ALA A 206 14.43 -3.49 -6.81
CA ALA A 206 13.00 -3.23 -6.65
C ALA A 206 12.70 -1.74 -6.38
N SER A 207 13.54 -1.06 -5.59
CA SER A 207 13.48 0.38 -5.37
C SER A 207 13.73 1.17 -6.64
N GLN A 208 14.74 0.78 -7.45
CA GLN A 208 15.04 1.42 -8.73
C GLN A 208 13.84 1.33 -9.68
N ILE A 209 13.27 0.14 -9.88
CA ILE A 209 12.09 -0.06 -10.75
C ILE A 209 10.92 0.81 -10.30
N ARG A 210 10.70 0.96 -8.99
CA ARG A 210 9.63 1.80 -8.42
C ARG A 210 9.86 3.29 -8.68
N ASN A 211 11.09 3.77 -8.56
CA ASN A 211 11.44 5.17 -8.85
C ASN A 211 11.29 5.50 -10.34
N GLU A 212 11.55 4.53 -11.21
CA GLU A 212 11.43 4.66 -12.66
C GLU A 212 10.07 4.17 -13.20
N TRP A 213 9.07 3.97 -12.33
CA TRP A 213 7.78 3.42 -12.68
C TRP A 213 7.06 4.27 -13.72
N ASN A 214 6.74 3.69 -14.86
CA ASN A 214 6.05 4.39 -15.94
C ASN A 214 5.21 3.41 -16.79
N PRO A 215 3.98 3.08 -16.40
CA PRO A 215 3.12 2.22 -17.19
C PRO A 215 2.68 2.93 -18.47
N GLN A 216 2.99 2.33 -19.62
CA GLN A 216 2.57 2.85 -20.92
C GLN A 216 1.14 2.37 -21.21
N LEU A 217 0.17 3.25 -20.99
CA LEU A 217 -1.25 2.96 -21.21
C LEU A 217 -1.69 3.43 -22.60
N ASN A 218 -2.31 2.56 -23.38
CA ASN A 218 -3.02 2.97 -24.57
C ASN A 218 -4.39 3.61 -24.24
N SER A 219 -5.05 4.19 -25.24
CA SER A 219 -6.31 4.92 -25.04
C SER A 219 -7.44 4.06 -24.46
N LEU A 220 -7.55 2.79 -24.87
CA LEU A 220 -8.58 1.87 -24.37
C LEU A 220 -8.29 1.45 -22.91
N GLN A 221 -7.03 1.19 -22.60
CA GLN A 221 -6.61 0.90 -21.21
C GLN A 221 -6.89 2.09 -20.30
N ARG A 222 -6.55 3.32 -20.72
CA ARG A 222 -6.88 4.55 -19.98
C ARG A 222 -8.36 4.66 -19.73
N LEU A 223 -9.18 4.56 -20.80
CA LEU A 223 -10.63 4.65 -20.68
C LEU A 223 -11.20 3.64 -19.68
N ALA A 224 -10.71 2.41 -19.69
CA ALA A 224 -11.22 1.35 -18.80
C ALA A 224 -10.70 1.48 -17.35
N LEU A 225 -9.42 1.85 -17.15
CA LEU A 225 -8.80 1.90 -15.82
C LEU A 225 -9.22 3.12 -15.00
N TYR A 226 -9.52 4.25 -15.63
CA TYR A 226 -10.03 5.43 -14.93
C TYR A 226 -11.49 5.31 -14.49
N GLN A 227 -12.17 4.23 -14.87
CA GLN A 227 -13.52 3.95 -14.37
C GLN A 227 -13.46 3.20 -13.02
N PRO A 228 -14.22 3.62 -12.01
CA PRO A 228 -14.28 2.95 -10.71
C PRO A 228 -15.12 1.66 -10.78
N ASN A 229 -14.92 0.88 -11.84
CA ASN A 229 -15.63 -0.37 -12.08
C ASN A 229 -14.66 -1.55 -12.10
N ARG A 230 -14.81 -2.42 -11.10
CA ARG A 230 -13.98 -3.61 -10.94
C ARG A 230 -14.00 -4.55 -12.15
N LEU A 231 -15.11 -4.59 -12.90
CA LEU A 231 -15.23 -5.45 -14.10
C LEU A 231 -14.35 -4.92 -15.24
N PHE A 232 -14.31 -3.61 -15.46
CA PHE A 232 -13.42 -3.02 -16.47
C PHE A 232 -11.96 -3.27 -16.13
N ARG A 233 -11.60 -3.11 -14.88
CA ARG A 233 -10.23 -3.42 -14.41
C ARG A 233 -9.87 -4.89 -14.65
N LYS A 234 -10.75 -5.83 -14.29
CA LYS A 234 -10.54 -7.26 -14.57
C LYS A 234 -10.42 -7.54 -16.07
N ALA A 235 -11.22 -6.85 -16.89
CA ALA A 235 -11.14 -6.98 -18.34
C ALA A 235 -9.79 -6.50 -18.90
N VAL A 236 -9.27 -5.37 -18.42
CA VAL A 236 -7.93 -4.90 -18.80
C VAL A 236 -6.86 -5.93 -18.42
N VAL A 237 -6.87 -6.40 -17.17
CA VAL A 237 -5.87 -7.39 -16.69
C VAL A 237 -5.90 -8.66 -17.54
N LYS A 238 -7.08 -9.12 -17.95
CA LYS A 238 -7.27 -10.40 -18.66
C LYS A 238 -7.09 -10.28 -20.18
N PHE A 239 -7.62 -9.23 -20.80
CA PHE A 239 -7.75 -9.13 -22.26
C PHE A 239 -6.87 -8.06 -22.90
N MET A 240 -6.42 -7.08 -22.12
CA MET A 240 -5.59 -5.97 -22.58
C MET A 240 -4.44 -5.72 -21.59
N PRO A 241 -3.60 -6.73 -21.25
CA PRO A 241 -2.58 -6.59 -20.25
C PRO A 241 -1.60 -5.47 -20.62
N ILE A 242 -1.21 -4.68 -19.61
CA ILE A 242 -0.23 -3.62 -19.78
C ILE A 242 1.16 -4.26 -19.78
N SER A 243 1.86 -4.12 -20.90
CA SER A 243 3.20 -4.69 -21.05
C SER A 243 4.21 -4.06 -20.08
N ILE A 244 5.13 -4.87 -19.58
CA ILE A 244 6.25 -4.39 -18.78
C ILE A 244 7.28 -3.75 -19.74
N PRO A 245 7.72 -2.49 -19.50
CA PRO A 245 8.77 -1.88 -20.29
C PRO A 245 10.05 -2.73 -20.29
N LYS A 246 10.74 -2.78 -21.44
CA LYS A 246 11.97 -3.57 -21.61
C LYS A 246 13.00 -3.26 -20.52
N LYS A 247 13.20 -1.98 -20.20
CA LYS A 247 14.14 -1.55 -19.15
C LYS A 247 13.86 -2.19 -17.78
N HIS A 248 12.60 -2.45 -17.43
CA HIS A 248 12.24 -3.14 -16.19
C HIS A 248 12.41 -4.66 -16.30
N LEU A 249 12.18 -5.23 -17.49
CA LEU A 249 12.45 -6.65 -17.73
C LEU A 249 13.94 -6.95 -17.66
N ASP A 250 14.78 -6.05 -18.18
CA ASP A 250 16.24 -6.19 -18.15
C ASP A 250 16.80 -6.16 -16.70
N LEU A 251 16.11 -5.47 -15.77
CA LEU A 251 16.44 -5.45 -14.34
C LEU A 251 15.96 -6.70 -13.58
N LEU A 252 15.00 -7.45 -14.14
CA LEU A 252 14.52 -8.71 -13.59
C LEU A 252 15.32 -9.90 -14.14
N ASP A 253 16.63 -9.77 -14.14
CA ASP A 253 17.59 -10.76 -14.61
C ASP A 253 17.86 -11.87 -13.59
N ASP A 254 18.79 -12.75 -13.89
CA ASP A 254 19.15 -13.85 -13.01
C ASP A 254 19.75 -13.36 -11.68
N ASN A 255 20.53 -12.27 -11.68
CA ASN A 255 21.09 -11.67 -10.45
C ASN A 255 19.98 -11.20 -9.49
N PHE A 256 18.89 -10.59 -10.04
CA PHE A 256 17.74 -10.20 -9.24
C PHE A 256 17.10 -11.42 -8.54
N TYR A 257 16.89 -12.52 -9.27
CA TYR A 257 16.28 -13.72 -8.70
C TYR A 257 17.22 -14.47 -7.76
N GLU A 258 18.53 -14.51 -8.03
CA GLU A 258 19.54 -15.07 -7.12
C GLU A 258 19.58 -14.29 -5.80
N SER A 259 19.61 -12.96 -5.87
CA SER A 259 19.52 -12.12 -4.67
C SER A 259 18.24 -12.38 -3.88
N LEU A 260 17.09 -12.55 -4.56
CA LEU A 260 15.83 -12.89 -3.89
C LEU A 260 15.92 -14.25 -3.19
N VAL A 261 16.54 -15.25 -3.80
CA VAL A 261 16.78 -16.57 -3.16
C VAL A 261 17.62 -16.40 -1.91
N LEU A 262 18.73 -15.67 -1.99
CA LEU A 262 19.64 -15.43 -0.85
C LEU A 262 18.93 -14.71 0.30
N LEU A 263 18.14 -13.68 0.00
CA LEU A 263 17.32 -12.97 0.99
C LEU A 263 16.33 -13.91 1.70
N ILE A 264 15.61 -14.75 0.93
CA ILE A 264 14.67 -15.73 1.48
C ILE A 264 15.39 -16.74 2.39
N GLN A 265 16.52 -17.29 1.94
CA GLN A 265 17.31 -18.28 2.69
C GLN A 265 17.86 -17.69 3.99
N LYS A 266 18.36 -16.45 3.94
CA LYS A 266 18.84 -15.72 5.13
C LYS A 266 17.72 -15.58 6.15
N ILE A 267 16.55 -15.11 5.75
CA ILE A 267 15.41 -14.92 6.63
C ILE A 267 14.95 -16.24 7.25
N LYS A 268 14.84 -17.30 6.44
CA LYS A 268 14.42 -18.64 6.93
C LYS A 268 15.37 -19.26 7.96
N LYS A 269 16.65 -18.90 7.93
CA LYS A 269 17.62 -19.38 8.93
C LYS A 269 17.49 -18.64 10.25
N GLU A 270 16.82 -17.50 10.28
CA GLU A 270 16.78 -16.61 11.46
C GLU A 270 15.42 -16.57 12.17
N ILE A 271 14.37 -17.14 11.60
CA ILE A 271 13.03 -17.23 12.19
C ILE A 271 12.84 -18.56 12.91
#